data_8ded88bede6ab8c1a13a108e08f5751e
#
_entry.id   8ded88bede6ab8c1a13a108e08f5751e
#
_cell.length_a   1.000
_cell.length_b   1.000
_cell.length_c   1.000
_cell.angle_alpha   90.00
_cell.angle_beta   90.00
_cell.angle_gamma   90.00
#
_symmetry.space_group_name_H-M   'P 1'
#
loop_
_entity.id
_entity.type
_entity.pdbx_description
1 polymer ?
#
loop_
_entity_poly.entity_id
_entity_poly.type
_entity_poly.pdbx_seq_one_letter_code
_entity_poly.pdbx_strand_id
1 'polypeptide(L)'
;MDKQNRKAIIAGNWKMNKTATEAKALISELIPAVKDAGCEVVICVPFTDLVTAVEMTKGTNIHVGAEKVHFEKSGAFTGEISADMLTDLGVEYVVIGHSERRQYFAETNETVNKRTKAALAGGLKPIICVGESLDQREQGVTEELVRMQVKIALNGVTADELKNVVIAYEPIWAIGTGKTATADQAEEVCAAIRKVVGELYGEDAAKGLTVQYGGSMNPKNAEELLSKPDVDGGLIGGASLKADQFAVIVDAATKG
;
A
#
# COMPACT_ATOMS: atom_id res chain seq x y z
N MET A 1 5.52 0.34 -16.66
CA MET A 1 4.14 -0.06 -16.24
C MET A 1 3.19 -0.15 -17.43
N ASP A 2 2.25 -1.07 -17.43
CA ASP A 2 1.16 -1.17 -18.42
C ASP A 2 -0.02 -0.25 -18.03
N LYS A 3 0.06 1.02 -18.39
CA LYS A 3 -0.95 2.03 -18.05
C LYS A 3 -2.32 1.83 -18.75
N GLN A 4 -2.41 0.98 -19.76
CA GLN A 4 -3.69 0.72 -20.44
C GLN A 4 -4.60 -0.17 -19.59
N ASN A 5 -4.01 -1.07 -18.80
CA ASN A 5 -4.74 -2.05 -18.00
C ASN A 5 -4.63 -1.81 -16.49
N ARG A 6 -3.64 -1.05 -16.02
CA ARG A 6 -3.33 -0.87 -14.61
C ARG A 6 -3.31 0.58 -14.19
N LYS A 7 -3.78 0.82 -12.97
CA LYS A 7 -3.79 2.15 -12.36
C LYS A 7 -2.51 2.36 -11.55
N ALA A 8 -1.81 3.45 -11.82
CA ALA A 8 -0.70 3.87 -10.97
C ALA A 8 -1.25 4.41 -9.64
N ILE A 9 -0.73 3.90 -8.51
CA ILE A 9 -1.13 4.34 -7.17
C ILE A 9 0.11 4.68 -6.35
N ILE A 10 0.22 5.93 -5.91
CA ILE A 10 1.26 6.37 -4.97
C ILE A 10 0.59 6.60 -3.61
N ALA A 11 0.89 5.73 -2.67
CA ALA A 11 0.34 5.75 -1.31
C ALA A 11 1.42 6.15 -0.29
N GLY A 12 1.19 7.23 0.44
CA GLY A 12 2.03 7.64 1.56
C GLY A 12 1.61 6.89 2.81
N ASN A 13 2.48 6.06 3.38
CA ASN A 13 2.29 5.47 4.69
C ASN A 13 3.02 6.34 5.74
N TRP A 14 2.27 7.12 6.49
CA TRP A 14 2.84 8.05 7.46
C TRP A 14 3.38 7.35 8.71
N LYS A 15 2.92 6.12 8.95
CA LYS A 15 3.28 5.36 10.14
C LYS A 15 2.94 6.16 11.41
N MET A 16 3.70 6.00 12.48
CA MET A 16 3.48 6.73 13.74
C MET A 16 4.17 8.12 13.68
N ASN A 17 3.69 8.98 12.77
CA ASN A 17 4.22 10.34 12.62
C ASN A 17 3.06 11.32 12.43
N LYS A 18 3.32 12.57 12.76
CA LYS A 18 2.43 13.73 12.72
C LYS A 18 1.38 13.71 13.84
N THR A 19 1.26 14.87 14.44
CA THR A 19 0.11 15.26 15.25
C THR A 19 -0.96 15.83 14.34
N ALA A 20 -2.20 15.97 14.80
CA ALA A 20 -3.27 16.56 14.00
C ALA A 20 -2.94 17.96 13.45
N THR A 21 -2.18 18.76 14.19
CA THR A 21 -1.71 20.09 13.74
C THR A 21 -0.68 19.96 12.61
N GLU A 22 0.29 19.06 12.75
CA GLU A 22 1.29 18.80 11.72
C GLU A 22 0.69 18.13 10.47
N ALA A 23 -0.31 17.27 10.66
CA ALA A 23 -1.07 16.67 9.57
C ALA A 23 -1.78 17.75 8.73
N LYS A 24 -2.46 18.70 9.38
CA LYS A 24 -3.08 19.86 8.68
C LYS A 24 -2.06 20.64 7.85
N ALA A 25 -0.90 20.93 8.40
CA ALA A 25 0.15 21.66 7.69
C ALA A 25 0.62 20.88 6.45
N LEU A 26 0.96 19.60 6.61
CA LEU A 26 1.44 18.76 5.51
C LEU A 26 0.36 18.57 4.41
N ILE A 27 -0.89 18.32 4.77
CA ILE A 27 -1.97 18.18 3.80
C ILE A 27 -2.20 19.47 3.02
N SER A 28 -2.12 20.64 3.68
CA SER A 28 -2.23 21.94 3.02
C SER A 28 -1.14 22.18 1.96
N GLU A 29 0.07 21.63 2.19
CA GLU A 29 1.17 21.69 1.23
C GLU A 29 1.01 20.65 0.11
N LEU A 30 0.48 19.46 0.43
CA LEU A 30 0.30 18.35 -0.52
C LEU A 30 -0.77 18.68 -1.57
N ILE A 31 -1.92 19.23 -1.17
CA ILE A 31 -3.05 19.50 -2.08
C ILE A 31 -2.61 20.23 -3.35
N PRO A 32 -1.98 21.41 -3.29
CA PRO A 32 -1.54 22.10 -4.50
C PRO A 32 -0.39 21.37 -5.21
N ALA A 33 0.45 20.63 -4.48
CA ALA A 33 1.63 19.99 -5.04
C ALA A 33 1.28 18.76 -5.92
N VAL A 34 0.15 18.10 -5.69
CA VAL A 34 -0.25 16.89 -6.42
C VAL A 34 -1.58 17.04 -7.18
N LYS A 35 -2.11 18.26 -7.32
CA LYS A 35 -3.43 18.53 -7.92
C LYS A 35 -3.56 18.04 -9.37
N ASP A 36 -2.46 18.03 -10.11
CA ASP A 36 -2.41 17.66 -11.53
C ASP A 36 -1.85 16.23 -11.74
N ALA A 37 -1.85 15.40 -10.67
CA ALA A 37 -1.33 14.03 -10.74
C ALA A 37 -2.11 13.17 -11.75
N GLY A 38 -1.38 12.50 -12.63
CA GLY A 38 -1.93 11.50 -13.57
C GLY A 38 -2.05 10.10 -12.99
N CYS A 39 -1.78 9.95 -11.68
CA CYS A 39 -1.93 8.71 -10.92
C CYS A 39 -2.86 8.92 -9.73
N GLU A 40 -3.29 7.84 -9.08
CA GLU A 40 -4.03 7.92 -7.83
C GLU A 40 -3.08 8.23 -6.66
N VAL A 41 -3.43 9.25 -5.89
CA VAL A 41 -2.65 9.71 -4.74
C VAL A 41 -3.39 9.35 -3.46
N VAL A 42 -2.74 8.59 -2.58
CA VAL A 42 -3.32 8.13 -1.31
C VAL A 42 -2.43 8.58 -0.16
N ILE A 43 -3.03 9.02 0.95
CA ILE A 43 -2.33 9.24 2.22
C ILE A 43 -2.91 8.31 3.28
N CYS A 44 -2.10 7.36 3.78
CA CYS A 44 -2.47 6.49 4.89
C CYS A 44 -1.91 7.11 6.16
N VAL A 45 -2.81 7.55 7.03
CA VAL A 45 -2.49 8.38 8.20
C VAL A 45 -2.88 7.68 9.51
N PRO A 46 -2.27 8.05 10.66
CA PRO A 46 -2.70 7.61 11.98
C PRO A 46 -4.20 7.87 12.22
N PHE A 47 -4.82 7.03 13.05
CA PHE A 47 -6.26 7.18 13.35
C PHE A 47 -6.65 8.55 13.90
N THR A 48 -5.74 9.19 14.65
CA THR A 48 -5.93 10.54 15.20
C THR A 48 -6.06 11.62 14.13
N ASP A 49 -5.61 11.33 12.91
CA ASP A 49 -5.54 12.30 11.81
C ASP A 49 -6.59 12.04 10.73
N LEU A 50 -7.31 10.90 10.79
CA LEU A 50 -8.26 10.49 9.75
C LEU A 50 -9.37 11.52 9.51
N VAL A 51 -10.02 12.00 10.57
CA VAL A 51 -11.09 13.02 10.45
C VAL A 51 -10.56 14.26 9.74
N THR A 52 -9.41 14.77 10.21
CA THR A 52 -8.74 15.93 9.61
C THR A 52 -8.36 15.69 8.15
N ALA A 53 -7.81 14.53 7.84
CA ALA A 53 -7.38 14.21 6.48
C ALA A 53 -8.58 14.15 5.52
N VAL A 54 -9.66 13.47 5.91
CA VAL A 54 -10.87 13.34 5.08
C VAL A 54 -11.52 14.72 4.87
N GLU A 55 -11.65 15.54 5.91
CA GLU A 55 -12.23 16.88 5.78
C GLU A 55 -11.41 17.77 4.82
N MET A 56 -10.08 17.76 4.94
CA MET A 56 -9.21 18.61 4.15
C MET A 56 -9.06 18.17 2.69
N THR A 57 -9.13 16.86 2.43
CA THR A 57 -8.98 16.32 1.06
C THR A 57 -10.29 16.25 0.29
N LYS A 58 -11.42 16.62 0.90
CA LYS A 58 -12.72 16.61 0.25
C LYS A 58 -12.74 17.49 -0.98
N GLY A 59 -13.08 16.91 -2.13
CA GLY A 59 -13.10 17.61 -3.42
C GLY A 59 -11.72 17.80 -4.07
N THR A 60 -10.67 17.17 -3.53
CA THR A 60 -9.35 17.07 -4.15
C THR A 60 -9.16 15.70 -4.82
N ASN A 61 -7.99 15.46 -5.40
CA ASN A 61 -7.59 14.17 -5.97
C ASN A 61 -6.80 13.30 -4.99
N ILE A 62 -6.80 13.64 -3.70
CA ILE A 62 -6.13 12.86 -2.65
C ILE A 62 -7.14 11.97 -1.95
N HIS A 63 -6.89 10.67 -1.94
CA HIS A 63 -7.66 9.67 -1.21
C HIS A 63 -7.06 9.44 0.18
N VAL A 64 -7.90 9.11 1.15
CA VAL A 64 -7.44 8.86 2.53
C VAL A 64 -7.48 7.36 2.81
N GLY A 65 -6.40 6.87 3.42
CA GLY A 65 -6.25 5.51 3.90
C GLY A 65 -6.01 5.45 5.40
N ALA A 66 -6.35 4.31 6.00
CA ALA A 66 -5.99 3.96 7.37
C ALA A 66 -4.77 3.02 7.37
N GLU A 67 -4.02 2.98 8.47
CA GLU A 67 -2.81 2.17 8.62
C GLU A 67 -3.08 0.75 9.12
N LYS A 68 -4.31 0.45 9.55
CA LYS A 68 -4.81 -0.89 9.88
C LYS A 68 -6.35 -0.92 9.94
N VAL A 69 -6.91 -2.13 9.96
CA VAL A 69 -8.33 -2.41 10.28
C VAL A 69 -8.41 -3.70 11.08
N HIS A 70 -9.39 -3.81 11.97
CA HIS A 70 -9.71 -5.08 12.62
C HIS A 70 -10.67 -5.92 11.77
N PHE A 71 -10.66 -7.24 11.95
CA PHE A 71 -11.50 -8.13 11.17
C PHE A 71 -12.90 -8.37 11.78
N GLU A 72 -13.14 -7.97 13.02
CA GLU A 72 -14.46 -8.00 13.63
C GLU A 72 -15.19 -6.67 13.41
N LYS A 73 -16.51 -6.73 13.23
CA LYS A 73 -17.33 -5.53 13.03
C LYS A 73 -17.46 -4.68 14.29
N SER A 74 -17.52 -5.33 15.45
CA SER A 74 -17.63 -4.68 16.76
C SER A 74 -17.30 -5.68 17.86
N GLY A 75 -17.15 -5.23 19.11
CA GLY A 75 -16.99 -6.11 20.25
C GLY A 75 -15.93 -5.68 21.24
N ALA A 76 -15.51 -6.61 22.10
CA ALA A 76 -14.53 -6.38 23.16
C ALA A 76 -13.08 -6.40 22.62
N PHE A 77 -12.75 -5.46 21.77
CA PHE A 77 -11.45 -5.32 21.11
C PHE A 77 -10.89 -3.93 21.38
N THR A 78 -10.61 -3.63 22.64
CA THR A 78 -10.16 -2.30 23.08
C THR A 78 -8.95 -1.82 22.28
N GLY A 79 -9.09 -0.64 21.63
CA GLY A 79 -8.05 -0.01 20.79
C GLY A 79 -8.10 -0.42 19.31
N GLU A 80 -8.97 -1.36 18.90
CA GLU A 80 -9.15 -1.73 17.51
C GLU A 80 -10.22 -0.84 16.81
N ILE A 81 -10.10 -0.75 15.49
CA ILE A 81 -10.99 0.03 14.62
C ILE A 81 -11.55 -0.90 13.54
N SER A 82 -12.88 -0.93 13.41
CA SER A 82 -13.57 -1.73 12.40
C SER A 82 -13.61 -1.07 11.03
N ALA A 83 -13.93 -1.85 9.98
CA ALA A 83 -14.11 -1.31 8.64
C ALA A 83 -15.26 -0.29 8.59
N ASP A 84 -16.38 -0.57 9.28
CA ASP A 84 -17.54 0.32 9.33
C ASP A 84 -17.18 1.70 9.95
N MET A 85 -16.32 1.73 10.99
CA MET A 85 -15.83 2.99 11.57
C MET A 85 -14.99 3.80 10.59
N LEU A 86 -14.22 3.14 9.73
CA LEU A 86 -13.39 3.80 8.73
C LEU A 86 -14.21 4.35 7.56
N THR A 87 -15.13 3.56 7.05
CA THR A 87 -15.97 3.97 5.91
C THR A 87 -16.98 5.05 6.29
N ASP A 88 -17.49 5.05 7.52
CA ASP A 88 -18.34 6.12 8.05
C ASP A 88 -17.63 7.49 8.06
N LEU A 89 -16.33 7.49 8.29
CA LEU A 89 -15.50 8.70 8.17
C LEU A 89 -15.23 9.12 6.72
N GLY A 90 -15.42 8.23 5.75
CA GLY A 90 -15.05 8.48 4.34
C GLY A 90 -13.64 8.01 3.99
N VAL A 91 -13.03 7.13 4.78
CA VAL A 91 -11.76 6.47 4.44
C VAL A 91 -11.99 5.46 3.32
N GLU A 92 -11.10 5.43 2.32
CA GLU A 92 -11.24 4.57 1.14
C GLU A 92 -10.24 3.41 1.12
N TYR A 93 -9.03 3.63 1.63
CA TYR A 93 -7.93 2.66 1.60
C TYR A 93 -7.58 2.17 3.00
N VAL A 94 -6.94 1.00 3.08
CA VAL A 94 -6.36 0.53 4.34
C VAL A 94 -5.13 -0.33 4.10
N VAL A 95 -4.03 -0.04 4.80
CA VAL A 95 -2.82 -0.87 4.80
C VAL A 95 -3.06 -2.09 5.70
N ILE A 96 -2.75 -3.28 5.18
CA ILE A 96 -2.95 -4.54 5.90
C ILE A 96 -1.67 -5.38 5.81
N GLY A 97 -1.24 -5.94 6.95
CA GLY A 97 -0.09 -6.84 7.01
C GLY A 97 1.26 -6.17 6.77
N HIS A 98 1.37 -4.85 6.99
CA HIS A 98 2.65 -4.14 6.92
C HIS A 98 3.70 -4.86 7.76
N SER A 99 4.95 -4.89 7.29
CA SER A 99 6.05 -5.62 7.94
C SER A 99 6.22 -5.28 9.43
N GLU A 100 6.08 -4.00 9.81
CA GLU A 100 6.10 -3.58 11.22
C GLU A 100 4.98 -4.21 12.05
N ARG A 101 3.79 -4.39 11.46
CA ARG A 101 2.67 -5.01 12.17
C ARG A 101 2.85 -6.51 12.33
N ARG A 102 3.45 -7.17 11.35
CA ARG A 102 3.85 -8.57 11.44
C ARG A 102 4.93 -8.75 12.53
N GLN A 103 5.93 -7.88 12.55
CA GLN A 103 7.08 -7.97 13.44
C GLN A 103 6.76 -7.57 14.88
N TYR A 104 6.01 -6.48 15.10
CA TYR A 104 5.82 -5.90 16.43
C TYR A 104 4.45 -6.16 17.04
N PHE A 105 3.45 -6.50 16.22
CA PHE A 105 2.05 -6.63 16.64
C PHE A 105 1.43 -7.99 16.30
N ALA A 106 2.27 -8.99 16.05
CA ALA A 106 1.88 -10.38 15.83
C ALA A 106 0.83 -10.61 14.72
N GLU A 107 0.79 -9.76 13.69
CA GLU A 107 -0.04 -10.04 12.52
C GLU A 107 0.53 -11.22 11.74
N THR A 108 -0.29 -12.25 11.52
CA THR A 108 0.04 -13.46 10.76
C THR A 108 -0.59 -13.43 9.36
N ASN A 109 -0.24 -14.36 8.49
CA ASN A 109 -0.87 -14.47 7.18
C ASN A 109 -2.38 -14.70 7.29
N GLU A 110 -2.83 -15.47 8.29
CA GLU A 110 -4.24 -15.75 8.57
C GLU A 110 -4.99 -14.51 9.04
N THR A 111 -4.38 -13.70 9.93
CA THR A 111 -5.00 -12.44 10.37
C THR A 111 -5.01 -11.41 9.26
N VAL A 112 -4.01 -11.39 8.38
CA VAL A 112 -4.00 -10.56 7.15
C VAL A 112 -5.16 -10.95 6.24
N ASN A 113 -5.39 -12.24 5.98
CA ASN A 113 -6.54 -12.68 5.20
C ASN A 113 -7.90 -12.24 5.82
N LYS A 114 -8.07 -12.44 7.14
CA LYS A 114 -9.29 -12.00 7.83
C LYS A 114 -9.51 -10.49 7.70
N ARG A 115 -8.46 -9.68 7.87
CA ARG A 115 -8.51 -8.22 7.72
C ARG A 115 -8.80 -7.80 6.29
N THR A 116 -8.21 -8.48 5.30
CA THR A 116 -8.47 -8.25 3.86
C THR A 116 -9.95 -8.46 3.55
N LYS A 117 -10.53 -9.56 3.99
CA LYS A 117 -11.96 -9.86 3.77
C LYS A 117 -12.87 -8.87 4.48
N ALA A 118 -12.54 -8.48 5.71
CA ALA A 118 -13.31 -7.48 6.45
C ALA A 118 -13.24 -6.09 5.79
N ALA A 119 -12.08 -5.68 5.29
CA ALA A 119 -11.91 -4.44 4.54
C ALA A 119 -12.76 -4.42 3.28
N LEU A 120 -12.68 -5.48 2.46
CA LEU A 120 -13.48 -5.62 1.23
C LEU A 120 -14.98 -5.63 1.52
N ALA A 121 -15.41 -6.39 2.52
CA ALA A 121 -16.82 -6.44 2.95
C ALA A 121 -17.34 -5.08 3.47
N GLY A 122 -16.47 -4.26 4.04
CA GLY A 122 -16.77 -2.90 4.49
C GLY A 122 -16.64 -1.83 3.38
N GLY A 123 -16.25 -2.22 2.15
CA GLY A 123 -16.11 -1.29 1.03
C GLY A 123 -14.77 -0.56 0.96
N LEU A 124 -13.79 -0.95 1.78
CA LEU A 124 -12.43 -0.42 1.72
C LEU A 124 -11.60 -1.10 0.62
N LYS A 125 -10.59 -0.40 0.12
CA LYS A 125 -9.58 -0.91 -0.80
C LYS A 125 -8.32 -1.31 -0.01
N PRO A 126 -8.06 -2.61 0.25
CA PRO A 126 -6.89 -3.04 1.00
C PRO A 126 -5.61 -2.91 0.19
N ILE A 127 -4.56 -2.33 0.80
CA ILE A 127 -3.18 -2.39 0.35
C ILE A 127 -2.51 -3.49 1.18
N ILE A 128 -2.35 -4.67 0.59
CA ILE A 128 -1.85 -5.86 1.27
C ILE A 128 -0.33 -5.92 1.15
N CYS A 129 0.36 -5.86 2.28
CA CYS A 129 1.82 -5.91 2.33
C CYS A 129 2.33 -7.35 2.42
N VAL A 130 3.27 -7.68 1.54
CA VAL A 130 3.99 -8.97 1.48
C VAL A 130 5.47 -8.71 1.27
N GLY A 131 6.31 -9.61 1.76
CA GLY A 131 7.76 -9.49 1.57
C GLY A 131 8.57 -10.37 2.51
N GLU A 132 9.86 -10.40 2.27
CA GLU A 132 10.83 -11.25 2.93
C GLU A 132 11.84 -10.47 3.78
N SER A 133 12.42 -11.17 4.78
CA SER A 133 13.59 -10.70 5.54
C SER A 133 14.88 -10.89 4.74
N LEU A 134 15.98 -10.28 5.22
CA LEU A 134 17.30 -10.47 4.60
C LEU A 134 17.72 -11.94 4.59
N ASP A 135 17.58 -12.63 5.72
CA ASP A 135 17.93 -14.04 5.83
C ASP A 135 17.17 -14.91 4.83
N GLN A 136 15.88 -14.64 4.63
CA GLN A 136 15.07 -15.35 3.65
C GLN A 136 15.49 -15.07 2.20
N ARG A 137 15.91 -13.82 1.91
CA ARG A 137 16.45 -13.48 0.60
C ARG A 137 17.80 -14.15 0.35
N GLU A 138 18.69 -14.15 1.33
CA GLU A 138 20.00 -14.82 1.23
C GLU A 138 19.88 -16.36 1.13
N GLN A 139 18.83 -16.94 1.70
CA GLN A 139 18.49 -18.36 1.55
C GLN A 139 17.85 -18.69 0.20
N GLY A 140 17.51 -17.69 -0.62
CA GLY A 140 16.91 -17.89 -1.94
C GLY A 140 15.43 -18.33 -1.91
N VAL A 141 14.70 -18.07 -0.82
CA VAL A 141 13.27 -18.47 -0.65
C VAL A 141 12.27 -17.33 -0.81
N THR A 142 12.69 -16.21 -1.40
CA THR A 142 11.85 -15.02 -1.58
C THR A 142 10.56 -15.34 -2.35
N GLU A 143 10.66 -16.01 -3.50
CA GLU A 143 9.50 -16.29 -4.35
C GLU A 143 8.49 -17.19 -3.62
N GLU A 144 8.94 -18.26 -2.98
CA GLU A 144 8.10 -19.19 -2.25
C GLU A 144 7.36 -18.51 -1.10
N LEU A 145 8.09 -17.66 -0.35
CA LEU A 145 7.52 -16.93 0.77
C LEU A 145 6.44 -15.93 0.31
N VAL A 146 6.78 -15.08 -0.67
CA VAL A 146 5.85 -14.08 -1.21
C VAL A 146 4.64 -14.76 -1.84
N ARG A 147 4.86 -15.85 -2.58
CA ARG A 147 3.81 -16.69 -3.13
C ARG A 147 2.85 -17.22 -2.07
N MET A 148 3.40 -17.75 -0.98
CA MET A 148 2.60 -18.22 0.16
C MET A 148 1.80 -17.08 0.79
N GLN A 149 2.42 -15.92 1.04
CA GLN A 149 1.76 -14.76 1.64
C GLN A 149 0.59 -14.26 0.77
N VAL A 150 0.78 -14.14 -0.54
CA VAL A 150 -0.26 -13.73 -1.49
C VAL A 150 -1.42 -14.73 -1.51
N LYS A 151 -1.12 -16.03 -1.63
CA LYS A 151 -2.15 -17.08 -1.65
C LYS A 151 -3.00 -17.09 -0.40
N ILE A 152 -2.39 -16.96 0.78
CA ILE A 152 -3.13 -16.94 2.04
C ILE A 152 -3.93 -15.63 2.16
N ALA A 153 -3.33 -14.48 1.86
CA ALA A 153 -4.01 -13.17 1.94
C ALA A 153 -5.27 -13.11 1.06
N LEU A 154 -5.23 -13.72 -0.13
CA LEU A 154 -6.33 -13.72 -1.09
C LEU A 154 -7.27 -14.94 -0.97
N ASN A 155 -7.05 -15.83 0.00
CA ASN A 155 -7.90 -17.01 0.17
C ASN A 155 -9.36 -16.64 0.47
N GLY A 156 -10.27 -17.03 -0.43
CA GLY A 156 -11.70 -16.72 -0.35
C GLY A 156 -12.08 -15.32 -0.82
N VAL A 157 -11.14 -14.54 -1.40
CA VAL A 157 -11.44 -13.30 -2.12
C VAL A 157 -11.94 -13.67 -3.52
N THR A 158 -13.02 -13.07 -3.97
CA THR A 158 -13.58 -13.29 -5.32
C THR A 158 -12.85 -12.47 -6.38
N ALA A 159 -12.99 -12.84 -7.65
CA ALA A 159 -12.41 -12.08 -8.77
C ALA A 159 -12.95 -10.64 -8.86
N ASP A 160 -14.19 -10.41 -8.46
CA ASP A 160 -14.76 -9.06 -8.43
C ASP A 160 -14.19 -8.22 -7.28
N GLU A 161 -14.01 -8.80 -6.10
CA GLU A 161 -13.37 -8.13 -4.96
C GLU A 161 -11.90 -7.82 -5.25
N LEU A 162 -11.20 -8.67 -6.01
CA LEU A 162 -9.80 -8.47 -6.38
C LEU A 162 -9.57 -7.14 -7.11
N LYS A 163 -10.54 -6.61 -7.82
CA LYS A 163 -10.48 -5.30 -8.50
C LYS A 163 -10.23 -4.12 -7.54
N ASN A 164 -10.53 -4.32 -6.26
CA ASN A 164 -10.31 -3.33 -5.21
C ASN A 164 -9.05 -3.60 -4.38
N VAL A 165 -8.28 -4.63 -4.71
CA VAL A 165 -7.06 -5.01 -3.98
C VAL A 165 -5.84 -4.38 -4.61
N VAL A 166 -4.94 -3.89 -3.77
CA VAL A 166 -3.57 -3.51 -4.12
C VAL A 166 -2.62 -4.41 -3.35
N ILE A 167 -1.55 -4.89 -3.97
CA ILE A 167 -0.50 -5.63 -3.28
C ILE A 167 0.77 -4.79 -3.25
N ALA A 168 1.36 -4.62 -2.07
CA ALA A 168 2.61 -3.89 -1.88
C ALA A 168 3.74 -4.86 -1.51
N TYR A 169 4.76 -4.91 -2.34
CA TYR A 169 5.98 -5.68 -2.05
C TYR A 169 6.91 -4.88 -1.12
N GLU A 170 7.15 -5.40 0.05
CA GLU A 170 8.04 -4.83 1.05
C GLU A 170 9.30 -5.72 1.21
N PRO A 171 10.44 -5.39 0.55
CA PRO A 171 11.72 -6.00 0.94
C PRO A 171 12.08 -5.51 2.34
N ILE A 172 11.78 -6.31 3.40
CA ILE A 172 11.91 -5.88 4.81
C ILE A 172 13.34 -5.43 5.12
N TRP A 173 14.31 -6.07 4.49
CA TRP A 173 15.73 -5.74 4.59
C TRP A 173 16.12 -4.37 4.00
N ALA A 174 15.23 -3.76 3.19
CA ALA A 174 15.43 -2.44 2.58
C ALA A 174 14.51 -1.36 3.18
N ILE A 175 13.85 -1.62 4.32
CA ILE A 175 12.97 -0.66 4.99
C ILE A 175 13.68 -0.09 6.21
N GLY A 176 14.01 1.21 6.17
CA GLY A 176 14.61 1.91 7.31
C GLY A 176 16.04 1.50 7.66
N THR A 177 16.69 0.68 6.84
CA THR A 177 18.04 0.13 7.08
C THR A 177 19.14 0.92 6.39
N GLY A 178 18.78 1.87 5.51
CA GLY A 178 19.72 2.55 4.61
C GLY A 178 20.09 1.73 3.35
N LYS A 179 19.67 0.45 3.28
CA LYS A 179 19.77 -0.35 2.06
C LYS A 179 18.55 -0.08 1.18
N THR A 180 18.74 -0.16 -0.14
CA THR A 180 17.65 -0.10 -1.13
C THR A 180 17.74 -1.32 -2.03
N ALA A 181 16.60 -1.92 -2.36
CA ALA A 181 16.56 -2.89 -3.44
C ALA A 181 16.85 -2.17 -4.76
N THR A 182 17.53 -2.83 -5.70
CA THR A 182 17.64 -2.33 -7.06
C THR A 182 16.28 -2.37 -7.75
N ALA A 183 16.09 -1.60 -8.81
CA ALA A 183 14.86 -1.63 -9.58
C ALA A 183 14.59 -3.02 -10.19
N ASP A 184 15.65 -3.76 -10.56
CA ASP A 184 15.53 -5.13 -11.06
C ASP A 184 15.10 -6.11 -9.96
N GLN A 185 15.57 -5.94 -8.72
CA GLN A 185 15.11 -6.74 -7.59
C GLN A 185 13.65 -6.45 -7.22
N ALA A 186 13.23 -5.20 -7.34
CA ALA A 186 11.83 -4.83 -7.15
C ALA A 186 10.94 -5.45 -8.23
N GLU A 187 11.36 -5.36 -9.49
CA GLU A 187 10.67 -5.95 -10.64
C GLU A 187 10.52 -7.47 -10.52
N GLU A 188 11.60 -8.18 -10.19
CA GLU A 188 11.61 -9.63 -10.00
C GLU A 188 10.45 -10.09 -9.10
N VAL A 189 10.29 -9.45 -7.94
CA VAL A 189 9.28 -9.86 -6.97
C VAL A 189 7.88 -9.34 -7.32
N CYS A 190 7.77 -8.13 -7.87
CA CYS A 190 6.48 -7.61 -8.35
C CYS A 190 5.92 -8.48 -9.49
N ALA A 191 6.76 -8.92 -10.43
CA ALA A 191 6.39 -9.87 -11.48
C ALA A 191 5.97 -11.23 -10.90
N ALA A 192 6.70 -11.74 -9.90
CA ALA A 192 6.33 -12.99 -9.21
C ALA A 192 4.97 -12.88 -8.50
N ILE A 193 4.66 -11.76 -7.85
CA ILE A 193 3.33 -11.49 -7.26
C ILE A 193 2.25 -11.56 -8.35
N ARG A 194 2.44 -10.86 -9.46
CA ARG A 194 1.49 -10.84 -10.57
C ARG A 194 1.26 -12.23 -11.15
N LYS A 195 2.33 -13.01 -11.32
CA LYS A 195 2.26 -14.41 -11.78
C LYS A 195 1.39 -15.27 -10.86
N VAL A 196 1.55 -15.14 -9.53
CA VAL A 196 0.72 -15.84 -8.54
C VAL A 196 -0.75 -15.48 -8.68
N VAL A 197 -1.05 -14.19 -8.88
CA VAL A 197 -2.44 -13.76 -9.08
C VAL A 197 -3.01 -14.31 -10.39
N GLY A 198 -2.21 -14.38 -11.45
CA GLY A 198 -2.60 -15.02 -12.72
C GLY A 198 -2.95 -16.50 -12.55
N GLU A 199 -2.19 -17.23 -11.75
CA GLU A 199 -2.48 -18.63 -11.42
C GLU A 199 -3.78 -18.82 -10.60
N LEU A 200 -4.11 -17.84 -9.75
CA LEU A 200 -5.30 -17.90 -8.89
C LEU A 200 -6.59 -17.44 -9.57
N TYR A 201 -6.50 -16.41 -10.42
CA TYR A 201 -7.67 -15.70 -10.96
C TYR A 201 -7.68 -15.57 -12.49
N GLY A 202 -6.63 -16.02 -13.16
CA GLY A 202 -6.44 -15.87 -14.60
C GLY A 202 -5.65 -14.60 -15.00
N GLU A 203 -5.08 -14.64 -16.18
CA GLU A 203 -4.18 -13.60 -16.71
C GLU A 203 -4.82 -12.20 -16.78
N ASP A 204 -6.10 -12.13 -17.14
CA ASP A 204 -6.78 -10.84 -17.28
C ASP A 204 -6.97 -10.15 -15.92
N ALA A 205 -7.25 -10.90 -14.85
CA ALA A 205 -7.30 -10.39 -13.50
C ALA A 205 -5.92 -9.90 -13.03
N ALA A 206 -4.86 -10.66 -13.34
CA ALA A 206 -3.49 -10.30 -13.01
C ALA A 206 -3.03 -9.02 -13.74
N LYS A 207 -3.44 -8.86 -15.00
CA LYS A 207 -3.16 -7.64 -15.79
C LYS A 207 -3.81 -6.39 -15.20
N GLY A 208 -4.97 -6.52 -14.55
CA GLY A 208 -5.68 -5.40 -13.93
C GLY A 208 -5.23 -5.06 -12.51
N LEU A 209 -4.46 -5.93 -11.84
CA LEU A 209 -4.01 -5.73 -10.46
C LEU A 209 -2.90 -4.67 -10.37
N THR A 210 -3.03 -3.74 -9.45
CA THR A 210 -1.94 -2.82 -9.08
C THR A 210 -0.99 -3.48 -8.08
N VAL A 211 0.30 -3.53 -8.45
CA VAL A 211 1.39 -3.98 -7.56
C VAL A 211 2.30 -2.80 -7.25
N GLN A 212 2.45 -2.46 -5.97
CA GLN A 212 3.31 -1.38 -5.50
C GLN A 212 4.66 -1.92 -5.01
N TYR A 213 5.69 -1.11 -5.13
CA TYR A 213 6.94 -1.30 -4.41
C TYR A 213 6.87 -0.56 -3.06
N GLY A 214 7.02 -1.29 -1.96
CA GLY A 214 6.93 -0.80 -0.58
C GLY A 214 8.28 -0.67 0.14
N GLY A 215 9.40 -0.84 -0.56
CA GLY A 215 10.72 -0.56 -0.03
C GLY A 215 11.06 0.93 -0.04
N SER A 216 12.36 1.25 0.13
CA SER A 216 12.82 2.64 0.16
C SER A 216 12.74 3.30 -1.21
N MET A 217 11.58 3.92 -1.51
CA MET A 217 11.39 4.79 -2.67
C MET A 217 11.52 6.26 -2.26
N ASN A 218 12.24 7.03 -3.05
CA ASN A 218 12.51 8.45 -2.82
C ASN A 218 12.66 9.20 -4.15
N PRO A 219 12.77 10.55 -4.18
CA PRO A 219 12.88 11.33 -5.41
C PRO A 219 14.01 10.92 -6.37
N LYS A 220 15.06 10.28 -5.87
CA LYS A 220 16.25 9.93 -6.71
C LYS A 220 16.08 8.61 -7.46
N ASN A 221 15.27 7.67 -6.93
CA ASN A 221 15.11 6.34 -7.51
C ASN A 221 13.69 6.04 -8.02
N ALA A 222 12.75 6.97 -7.80
CA ALA A 222 11.34 6.76 -8.16
C ALA A 222 11.15 6.52 -9.66
N GLU A 223 11.79 7.31 -10.52
CA GLU A 223 11.68 7.19 -11.98
C GLU A 223 12.18 5.82 -12.47
N GLU A 224 13.34 5.36 -11.97
CA GLU A 224 13.88 4.05 -12.33
C GLU A 224 12.98 2.90 -11.88
N LEU A 225 12.49 2.93 -10.62
CA LEU A 225 11.58 1.93 -10.08
C LEU A 225 10.25 1.88 -10.86
N LEU A 226 9.64 3.04 -11.13
CA LEU A 226 8.35 3.16 -11.80
C LEU A 226 8.43 2.93 -13.31
N SER A 227 9.64 2.89 -13.89
CA SER A 227 9.84 2.48 -15.29
C SER A 227 9.70 0.97 -15.51
N LYS A 228 9.77 0.17 -14.42
CA LYS A 228 9.69 -1.29 -14.52
C LYS A 228 8.27 -1.77 -14.89
N PRO A 229 8.17 -2.84 -15.69
CA PRO A 229 6.89 -3.33 -16.21
C PRO A 229 5.85 -3.68 -15.14
N ASP A 230 6.27 -4.28 -14.03
CA ASP A 230 5.37 -4.80 -12.99
C ASP A 230 5.35 -3.98 -11.70
N VAL A 231 6.04 -2.83 -11.67
CA VAL A 231 5.96 -1.84 -10.58
C VAL A 231 4.94 -0.76 -10.95
N ASP A 232 3.74 -0.84 -10.41
CA ASP A 232 2.61 0.05 -10.76
C ASP A 232 2.44 1.22 -9.80
N GLY A 233 3.38 1.43 -8.89
CA GLY A 233 3.31 2.50 -7.91
C GLY A 233 4.19 2.25 -6.71
N GLY A 234 3.91 2.97 -5.62
CA GLY A 234 4.70 2.87 -4.41
C GLY A 234 3.90 3.02 -3.13
N LEU A 235 4.29 2.28 -2.09
CA LEU A 235 3.89 2.50 -0.71
C LEU A 235 5.05 3.22 0.00
N ILE A 236 4.91 4.53 0.19
CA ILE A 236 6.00 5.46 0.51
C ILE A 236 6.03 5.77 2.00
N GLY A 237 7.14 5.47 2.68
CA GLY A 237 7.34 5.85 4.08
C GLY A 237 7.84 7.29 4.25
N GLY A 238 9.07 7.48 4.69
CA GLY A 238 9.64 8.77 5.08
C GLY A 238 9.52 9.92 4.08
N ALA A 239 9.61 9.63 2.76
CA ALA A 239 9.45 10.66 1.73
C ALA A 239 8.00 11.21 1.67
N SER A 240 6.99 10.46 2.13
CA SER A 240 5.60 10.94 2.18
C SER A 240 5.33 11.95 3.30
N LEU A 241 6.27 12.11 4.23
CA LEU A 241 6.19 13.10 5.31
C LEU A 241 6.67 14.50 4.91
N LYS A 242 7.03 14.69 3.63
CA LYS A 242 7.49 15.94 3.04
C LYS A 242 6.80 16.15 1.70
N ALA A 243 6.04 17.23 1.58
CA ALA A 243 5.22 17.48 0.40
C ALA A 243 6.04 17.56 -0.90
N ASP A 244 7.20 18.23 -0.87
CA ASP A 244 8.12 18.36 -2.00
C ASP A 244 8.65 17.01 -2.48
N GLN A 245 9.06 16.13 -1.56
CA GLN A 245 9.58 14.81 -1.91
C GLN A 245 8.48 13.88 -2.44
N PHE A 246 7.31 13.91 -1.81
CA PHE A 246 6.19 13.08 -2.23
C PHE A 246 5.67 13.49 -3.61
N ALA A 247 5.58 14.79 -3.88
CA ALA A 247 5.16 15.32 -5.18
C ALA A 247 6.09 14.87 -6.32
N VAL A 248 7.41 14.84 -6.11
CA VAL A 248 8.36 14.31 -7.12
C VAL A 248 8.10 12.84 -7.44
N ILE A 249 7.75 12.02 -6.44
CA ILE A 249 7.42 10.60 -6.66
C ILE A 249 6.09 10.47 -7.41
N VAL A 250 5.10 11.28 -7.08
CA VAL A 250 3.80 11.35 -7.78
C VAL A 250 3.99 11.76 -9.24
N ASP A 251 4.83 12.76 -9.51
CA ASP A 251 5.17 13.20 -10.86
C ASP A 251 5.87 12.10 -11.67
N ALA A 252 6.77 11.35 -11.05
CA ALA A 252 7.42 10.21 -11.69
C ALA A 252 6.41 9.13 -12.13
N ALA A 253 5.41 8.84 -11.28
CA ALA A 253 4.33 7.91 -11.62
C ALA A 253 3.39 8.42 -12.71
N THR A 254 3.24 9.74 -12.84
CA THR A 254 2.44 10.37 -13.90
C THR A 254 3.11 10.23 -15.27
N LYS A 255 4.45 10.30 -15.33
CA LYS A 255 5.24 10.27 -16.57
C LYS A 255 5.57 8.85 -17.05
N GLY A 256 5.82 7.92 -16.13
CA GLY A 256 6.14 6.50 -16.41
C GLY A 256 4.93 5.70 -16.80
#